data_057152d00316a4366bb1ecfae96f9531
#
_entry.id   057152d00316a4366bb1ecfae96f9531
#
_cell.length_a   1.000
_cell.length_b   1.000
_cell.length_c   1.000
_cell.angle_alpha   90.00
_cell.angle_beta   90.00
_cell.angle_gamma   90.00
#
_symmetry.space_group_name_H-M   'P 1'
#
loop_
_entity.id
_entity.type
_entity.pdbx_description
1 polymer ?
#
loop_
_entity_poly.entity_id
_entity_poly.type
_entity_poly.pdbx_seq_one_letter_code
_entity_poly.pdbx_strand_id
1 'polypeptide(L)'
;MTGVAARPDRSIVRLRGPLDFGAAKELRERLIDVLHRGANPLIIDLSRVPSCDAAGLAVLIGTQRRAGLLGSVVLLAAPDVPVAELLRSSGLHRHFTIYPDVHAALAHASSPRAGQGEAAFPELAVG
;
A
#
# COMPACT_ATOMS: atom_id res chain seq x y z
N MET A 1 -1.21 2.68 18.43
CA MET A 1 -1.45 1.41 17.75
C MET A 1 -2.04 1.61 16.37
N THR A 2 -1.60 0.83 15.42
CA THR A 2 -2.08 0.95 14.04
C THR A 2 -3.41 0.22 13.88
N GLY A 3 -4.41 0.95 13.40
CA GLY A 3 -5.70 0.35 13.13
C GLY A 3 -5.87 0.04 11.67
N VAL A 4 -6.63 -1.00 11.38
CA VAL A 4 -6.89 -1.43 10.02
C VAL A 4 -8.39 -1.53 9.81
N ALA A 5 -8.86 -0.91 8.72
CA ALA A 5 -10.25 -1.02 8.30
C ALA A 5 -10.24 -1.35 6.81
N ALA A 6 -10.91 -2.41 6.43
CA ALA A 6 -10.92 -2.87 5.05
C ALA A 6 -12.34 -2.95 4.51
N ARG A 7 -12.49 -2.61 3.26
CA ARG A 7 -13.76 -2.72 2.55
C ARG A 7 -13.65 -3.87 1.56
N PRO A 8 -14.56 -4.82 1.61
CA PRO A 8 -14.39 -6.06 0.82
C PRO A 8 -14.33 -5.82 -0.68
N ASP A 9 -15.16 -4.90 -1.18
CA ASP A 9 -15.26 -4.71 -2.62
C ASP A 9 -14.15 -3.87 -3.18
N ARG A 10 -13.52 -3.02 -2.35
CA ARG A 10 -12.49 -2.10 -2.82
C ARG A 10 -11.17 -2.31 -2.14
N SER A 11 -11.17 -3.10 -1.10
CA SER A 11 -9.94 -3.45 -0.39
C SER A 11 -9.12 -2.22 -0.01
N ILE A 12 -9.78 -1.25 0.61
CA ILE A 12 -9.11 -0.09 1.15
C ILE A 12 -8.78 -0.36 2.60
N VAL A 13 -7.49 -0.24 2.94
CA VAL A 13 -7.05 -0.41 4.31
C VAL A 13 -6.54 0.93 4.80
N ARG A 14 -7.18 1.49 5.81
CA ARG A 14 -6.75 2.74 6.41
C ARG A 14 -5.91 2.44 7.62
N LEU A 15 -4.67 2.87 7.59
CA LEU A 15 -3.77 2.66 8.70
C LEU A 15 -3.81 3.87 9.62
N ARG A 16 -3.64 3.62 10.91
CA ARG A 16 -3.62 4.66 11.92
C ARG A 16 -2.42 4.49 12.79
N GLY A 17 -1.77 5.60 13.10
CA GLY A 17 -0.65 5.59 14.00
C GLY A 17 0.65 5.28 13.29
N PRO A 18 1.75 5.35 14.02
CA PRO A 18 3.07 5.18 13.41
C PRO A 18 3.27 3.78 12.86
N LEU A 19 3.91 3.70 11.72
CA LEU A 19 4.33 2.43 11.15
C LEU A 19 5.75 2.16 11.64
N ASP A 20 5.86 1.59 12.81
CA ASP A 20 7.14 1.41 13.46
C ASP A 20 7.35 -0.05 13.82
N PHE A 21 8.50 -0.33 14.41
CA PHE A 21 8.88 -1.67 14.79
C PHE A 21 7.82 -2.32 15.70
N GLY A 22 7.26 -1.53 16.62
CA GLY A 22 6.27 -2.07 17.55
C GLY A 22 4.97 -2.51 16.89
N ALA A 23 4.61 -1.89 15.78
CA ALA A 23 3.39 -2.19 15.05
C ALA A 23 3.62 -3.19 13.90
N ALA A 24 4.88 -3.42 13.54
CA ALA A 24 5.20 -4.08 12.27
C ALA A 24 4.62 -5.50 12.15
N LYS A 25 4.72 -6.28 13.21
CA LYS A 25 4.28 -7.68 13.14
C LYS A 25 2.79 -7.77 12.91
N GLU A 26 2.01 -7.06 13.72
CA GLU A 26 0.56 -7.09 13.60
C GLU A 26 0.12 -6.52 12.27
N LEU A 27 0.74 -5.43 11.87
CA LEU A 27 0.41 -4.80 10.61
C LEU A 27 0.63 -5.75 9.44
N ARG A 28 1.78 -6.43 9.43
CA ARG A 28 2.08 -7.37 8.36
C ARG A 28 1.04 -8.47 8.29
N GLU A 29 0.67 -9.03 9.45
CA GLU A 29 -0.30 -10.10 9.47
C GLU A 29 -1.66 -9.65 8.93
N ARG A 30 -2.07 -8.45 9.28
CA ARG A 30 -3.35 -7.94 8.83
C ARG A 30 -3.37 -7.64 7.35
N LEU A 31 -2.29 -7.06 6.82
CA LEU A 31 -2.23 -6.77 5.40
C LEU A 31 -2.18 -8.05 4.57
N ILE A 32 -1.43 -9.04 5.02
CA ILE A 32 -1.38 -10.32 4.33
C ILE A 32 -2.74 -11.00 4.36
N ASP A 33 -3.45 -10.91 5.48
CA ASP A 33 -4.79 -11.49 5.58
C ASP A 33 -5.73 -10.85 4.57
N VAL A 34 -5.69 -9.54 4.42
CA VAL A 34 -6.55 -8.85 3.45
C VAL A 34 -6.22 -9.31 2.04
N LEU A 35 -4.94 -9.50 1.72
CA LEU A 35 -4.55 -10.01 0.42
C LEU A 35 -5.07 -11.42 0.19
N HIS A 36 -5.00 -12.27 1.21
CA HIS A 36 -5.49 -13.64 1.07
C HIS A 36 -7.00 -13.71 0.91
N ARG A 37 -7.70 -12.66 1.31
CA ARG A 37 -9.14 -12.56 1.10
C ARG A 37 -9.50 -12.05 -0.27
N GLY A 38 -8.50 -11.81 -1.12
CA GLY A 38 -8.75 -11.45 -2.50
C GLY A 38 -8.65 -9.98 -2.82
N ALA A 39 -8.04 -9.18 -1.95
CA ALA A 39 -7.88 -7.75 -2.23
C ALA A 39 -7.09 -7.55 -3.52
N ASN A 40 -7.69 -6.82 -4.46
CA ASN A 40 -7.04 -6.54 -5.74
C ASN A 40 -7.75 -5.38 -6.43
N PRO A 41 -7.18 -4.20 -6.43
CA PRO A 41 -5.94 -3.82 -5.77
C PRO A 41 -6.13 -3.65 -4.27
N LEU A 42 -5.03 -3.72 -3.54
CA LEU A 42 -5.04 -3.34 -2.15
C LEU A 42 -4.59 -1.89 -2.06
N ILE A 43 -5.48 -1.02 -1.63
CA ILE A 43 -5.18 0.40 -1.48
C ILE A 43 -4.89 0.67 -0.01
N ILE A 44 -3.70 1.15 0.28
CA ILE A 44 -3.29 1.46 1.64
C ILE A 44 -3.35 2.97 1.83
N ASP A 45 -4.26 3.41 2.69
CA ASP A 45 -4.45 4.82 2.99
C ASP A 45 -3.51 5.21 4.12
N LEU A 46 -2.57 6.08 3.82
CA LEU A 46 -1.54 6.52 4.75
C LEU A 46 -1.83 7.88 5.37
N SER A 47 -3.02 8.42 5.18
CA SER A 47 -3.33 9.78 5.62
C SER A 47 -3.29 9.96 7.14
N ARG A 48 -3.43 8.88 7.90
CA ARG A 48 -3.40 8.92 9.36
C ARG A 48 -2.12 8.32 9.94
N VAL A 49 -1.07 8.23 9.13
CA VAL A 49 0.21 7.68 9.54
C VAL A 49 1.18 8.84 9.71
N PRO A 50 1.50 9.22 10.95
CA PRO A 50 2.35 10.38 11.17
C PRO A 50 3.83 10.12 10.92
N SER A 51 4.25 8.86 10.99
CA SER A 51 5.66 8.53 10.81
C SER A 51 5.82 7.07 10.41
N CYS A 52 6.99 6.76 9.89
CA CYS A 52 7.29 5.41 9.45
C CYS A 52 8.79 5.20 9.62
N ASP A 53 9.19 4.05 10.14
CA ASP A 53 10.61 3.72 10.25
C ASP A 53 10.94 2.57 9.30
N ALA A 54 12.18 2.08 9.39
CA ALA A 54 12.63 1.03 8.50
C ALA A 54 11.78 -0.24 8.61
N ALA A 55 11.31 -0.55 9.81
CA ALA A 55 10.46 -1.72 10.00
C ALA A 55 9.11 -1.53 9.30
N GLY A 56 8.55 -0.32 9.36
CA GLY A 56 7.32 -0.03 8.66
C GLY A 56 7.49 -0.11 7.15
N LEU A 57 8.60 0.42 6.64
CA LEU A 57 8.88 0.32 5.21
C LEU A 57 9.00 -1.15 4.79
N ALA A 58 9.64 -1.97 5.62
CA ALA A 58 9.80 -3.39 5.31
C ALA A 58 8.44 -4.08 5.20
N VAL A 59 7.48 -3.68 6.03
CA VAL A 59 6.13 -4.24 5.95
C VAL A 59 5.48 -3.88 4.62
N LEU A 60 5.62 -2.63 4.20
CA LEU A 60 5.05 -2.22 2.91
C LEU A 60 5.68 -2.99 1.76
N ILE A 61 6.99 -3.14 1.78
CA ILE A 61 7.69 -3.89 0.74
C ILE A 61 7.25 -5.36 0.74
N GLY A 62 7.18 -5.97 1.92
CA GLY A 62 6.77 -7.36 2.02
C GLY A 62 5.34 -7.57 1.54
N THR A 63 4.46 -6.61 1.84
CA THR A 63 3.08 -6.68 1.38
C THR A 63 3.01 -6.61 -0.14
N GLN A 64 3.80 -5.73 -0.74
CA GLN A 64 3.84 -5.61 -2.18
C GLN A 64 4.32 -6.90 -2.83
N ARG A 65 5.35 -7.52 -2.26
CA ARG A 65 5.85 -8.79 -2.79
C ARG A 65 4.81 -9.88 -2.70
N ARG A 66 4.13 -9.96 -1.58
CA ARG A 66 3.09 -10.96 -1.40
C ARG A 66 1.95 -10.73 -2.39
N ALA A 67 1.58 -9.47 -2.59
CA ALA A 67 0.53 -9.15 -3.55
C ALA A 67 0.91 -9.64 -4.94
N GLY A 68 2.14 -9.43 -5.35
CA GLY A 68 2.60 -9.88 -6.66
C GLY A 68 2.47 -11.39 -6.82
N LEU A 69 2.79 -12.14 -5.76
CA LEU A 69 2.67 -13.60 -5.80
C LEU A 69 1.22 -14.05 -5.88
N LEU A 70 0.30 -13.24 -5.41
CA LEU A 70 -1.13 -13.57 -5.42
C LEU A 70 -1.87 -12.96 -6.60
N GLY A 71 -1.15 -12.33 -7.52
CA GLY A 71 -1.79 -11.71 -8.68
C GLY A 71 -2.48 -10.39 -8.38
N SER A 72 -2.08 -9.73 -7.31
CA SER A 72 -2.67 -8.46 -6.91
C SER A 72 -1.62 -7.34 -6.99
N VAL A 73 -2.06 -6.12 -6.75
CA VAL A 73 -1.18 -4.96 -6.69
C VAL A 73 -1.47 -4.15 -5.45
N VAL A 74 -0.46 -3.45 -4.97
CA VAL A 74 -0.59 -2.54 -3.83
C VAL A 74 -0.48 -1.11 -4.33
N LEU A 75 -1.44 -0.28 -3.95
CA LEU A 75 -1.43 1.14 -4.25
C LEU A 75 -1.36 1.89 -2.92
N LEU A 76 -0.55 2.93 -2.86
CA LEU A 76 -0.45 3.77 -1.67
C LEU A 76 -1.20 5.06 -1.92
N ALA A 77 -1.87 5.57 -0.91
CA ALA A 77 -2.66 6.78 -1.04
C ALA A 77 -2.41 7.74 0.11
N ALA A 78 -2.37 9.01 -0.21
CA ALA A 78 -2.39 10.11 0.75
C ALA A 78 -1.27 10.08 1.80
N PRO A 79 -0.01 9.77 1.45
CA PRO A 79 1.03 9.82 2.46
C PRO A 79 1.21 11.25 2.92
N ASP A 80 1.28 11.43 4.26
CA ASP A 80 1.57 12.73 4.80
C ASP A 80 3.02 13.10 4.50
N VAL A 81 3.38 14.38 4.70
CA VAL A 81 4.69 14.87 4.28
C VAL A 81 5.85 14.04 4.82
N PRO A 82 5.91 13.69 6.11
CA PRO A 82 7.05 12.91 6.59
C PRO A 82 7.14 11.54 5.94
N VAL A 83 6.01 10.90 5.70
CA VAL A 83 6.02 9.57 5.08
C VAL A 83 6.36 9.69 3.61
N ALA A 84 5.82 10.70 2.94
CA ALA A 84 6.13 10.91 1.52
C ALA A 84 7.61 11.17 1.31
N GLU A 85 8.22 11.95 2.20
CA GLU A 85 9.64 12.23 2.10
C GLU A 85 10.49 11.00 2.37
N LEU A 86 10.06 10.17 3.31
CA LEU A 86 10.77 8.94 3.59
C LEU A 86 10.70 7.98 2.39
N LEU A 87 9.54 7.90 1.75
CA LEU A 87 9.40 7.07 0.55
C LEU A 87 10.33 7.57 -0.55
N ARG A 88 10.44 8.89 -0.69
CA ARG A 88 11.31 9.45 -1.70
C ARG A 88 12.77 9.24 -1.38
N SER A 89 13.19 9.53 -0.14
CA SER A 89 14.59 9.44 0.22
C SER A 89 15.10 8.01 0.24
N SER A 90 14.22 7.04 0.48
CA SER A 90 14.59 5.64 0.45
C SER A 90 14.53 5.04 -0.95
N GLY A 91 14.02 5.78 -1.93
CA GLY A 91 13.86 5.28 -3.28
C GLY A 91 12.62 4.45 -3.50
N LEU A 92 11.83 4.23 -2.46
CA LEU A 92 10.65 3.38 -2.58
C LEU A 92 9.54 3.98 -3.41
N HIS A 93 9.56 5.30 -3.61
CA HIS A 93 8.58 5.94 -4.49
C HIS A 93 8.66 5.40 -5.92
N ARG A 94 9.76 4.74 -6.27
CA ARG A 94 9.92 4.14 -7.60
C ARG A 94 9.33 2.75 -7.68
N HIS A 95 9.06 2.14 -6.52
CA HIS A 95 8.56 0.78 -6.47
C HIS A 95 7.07 0.70 -6.14
N PHE A 96 6.47 1.82 -5.76
CA PHE A 96 5.05 1.88 -5.44
C PHE A 96 4.37 2.92 -6.30
N THR A 97 3.12 2.65 -6.65
CA THR A 97 2.28 3.69 -7.25
C THR A 97 1.63 4.43 -6.10
N ILE A 98 1.86 5.74 -6.04
CA ILE A 98 1.42 6.57 -4.93
C ILE A 98 0.46 7.63 -5.47
N TYR A 99 -0.72 7.72 -4.83
CA TYR A 99 -1.75 8.67 -5.22
C TYR A 99 -1.91 9.73 -4.15
N PRO A 100 -2.32 10.95 -4.53
CA PRO A 100 -2.50 12.02 -3.54
C PRO A 100 -3.62 11.74 -2.54
N ASP A 101 -4.59 10.91 -2.91
CA ASP A 101 -5.66 10.54 -2.01
C ASP A 101 -6.31 9.24 -2.46
N VAL A 102 -7.21 8.73 -1.62
CA VAL A 102 -7.88 7.47 -1.90
C VAL A 102 -8.77 7.57 -3.13
N HIS A 103 -9.39 8.73 -3.32
CA HIS A 103 -10.26 8.93 -4.47
C HIS A 103 -9.50 8.75 -5.79
N ALA A 104 -8.29 9.33 -5.87
CA ALA A 104 -7.47 9.18 -7.06
C ALA A 104 -7.06 7.74 -7.27
N ALA A 105 -6.73 7.03 -6.18
CA ALA A 105 -6.35 5.62 -6.29
C ALA A 105 -7.52 4.78 -6.79
N LEU A 106 -8.72 5.04 -6.28
CA LEU A 106 -9.91 4.32 -6.72
C LEU A 106 -10.24 4.59 -8.17
N ALA A 107 -10.08 5.84 -8.61
CA ALA A 107 -10.36 6.20 -9.99
C ALA A 107 -9.43 5.44 -10.94
N HIS A 108 -8.15 5.33 -10.57
CA HIS A 108 -7.21 4.58 -11.39
C HIS A 108 -7.55 3.09 -11.38
N ALA A 109 -7.86 2.55 -10.21
CA ALA A 109 -8.16 1.14 -10.07
C ALA A 109 -9.41 0.73 -10.83
N SER A 110 -10.34 1.66 -11.02
CA SER A 110 -11.58 1.40 -11.75
C SER A 110 -11.41 1.52 -13.25
N SER A 111 -10.26 1.98 -13.72
CA SER A 111 -10.02 2.14 -15.14
C SER A 111 -9.75 0.80 -15.78
N PRO A 112 -10.36 0.49 -16.92
CA PRO A 112 -10.02 -0.75 -17.62
C PRO A 112 -8.54 -0.86 -17.93
N ARG A 113 -7.91 0.28 -18.18
CA ARG A 113 -6.51 0.29 -18.50
C ARG A 113 -5.66 -0.11 -17.31
N ALA A 114 -6.10 0.24 -16.09
CA ALA A 114 -5.37 -0.12 -14.89
C ALA A 114 -5.34 -1.62 -14.69
N GLY A 115 -6.37 -2.30 -15.09
CA GLY A 115 -6.43 -3.76 -14.96
C GLY A 115 -5.44 -4.46 -15.83
N GLN A 116 -4.97 -3.80 -16.85
CA GLN A 116 -3.98 -4.39 -17.70
C GLN A 116 -2.61 -4.04 -17.29
N GLY A 117 -2.54 -2.90 -16.91
CA GLY A 117 -1.28 -2.45 -16.60
C GLY A 117 -0.67 -3.03 -15.46
N GLU A 118 -0.95 -3.25 -15.74
CA GLU A 118 -0.35 -3.45 -15.25
C GLU A 118 0.35 -4.07 -15.46
N ALA A 119 -0.13 -4.25 -16.10
CA ALA A 119 0.61 -4.77 -16.38
C ALA A 119 1.53 -4.09 -16.47
N ALA A 120 1.23 -3.61 -16.61
CA ALA A 120 1.97 -2.94 -16.65
C ALA A 120 2.69 -2.61 -15.74
N PHE A 121 2.57 -2.76 -15.48
CA PHE A 121 3.10 -2.31 -14.69
C PHE A 121 3.93 -2.74 -14.51
N PRO A 122 3.93 -3.09 -14.99
CA PRO A 122 4.78 -3.72 -14.53
C PRO A 122 5.84 -3.12 -14.10
N GLU A 123 6.06 -2.48 -14.56
CA GLU A 123 6.92 -1.88 -14.15
C GLU A 123 6.87 -1.47 -12.98
N LEU A 124 6.12 -1.42 -12.79
CA LEU A 124 6.02 -1.04 -11.72
C LEU A 124 6.47 -1.73 -10.91
N ALA A 125 6.26 -2.43 -11.06
CA ALA A 125 6.50 -2.97 -10.11
C ALA A 125 7.69 -3.40 -9.96
N VAL A 126 8.19 -3.32 -10.45
CA VAL A 126 9.17 -3.76 -10.18
C VAL A 126 10.02 -3.27 -10.04
N GLY A 127 9.85 -3.22 -10.32
CA GLY A 127 10.65 -2.43 -10.08
C GLY A 127 11.48 -2.34 -9.92
#